data_6039c1fc5c757097a9cb3d58ad30324c
#
_entry.id   6039c1fc5c757097a9cb3d58ad30324c
#
_cell.length_a   1.000
_cell.length_b   1.000
_cell.length_c   1.000
_cell.angle_alpha   90.00
_cell.angle_beta   90.00
_cell.angle_gamma   90.00
#
_symmetry.space_group_name_H-M   'P 1'
#
loop_
_entity.id
_entity.type
_entity.pdbx_description
1 polymer ?
#
loop_
_entity_poly.entity_id
_entity_poly.type
_entity_poly.pdbx_seq_one_letter_code
_entity_poly.pdbx_strand_id
1 'polypeptide(L)'
;TPLTEVPEVSSSKSLQQCYPYLNGRVFVWANTISALRDCWILGHGPATTIFYLNQYDLPALLNIFGVYALYNKPHNWYLQVAQDTGIPSMLLILGVLVLFFVCGFRKCFRKQEKWEAFRAGLLLSVLSYALMAFFNDSLIYHAPMFWFLLGIGWRQMTVGTEE
;
A
#
# COMPACT_ATOMS: atom_id res chain seq x y z
N THR A 1 -4.07 -36.51 -5.21
CA THR A 1 -3.53 -35.97 -3.96
C THR A 1 -4.65 -35.21 -3.27
N PRO A 2 -5.04 -35.55 -2.04
CA PRO A 2 -6.06 -34.80 -1.33
C PRO A 2 -5.57 -33.35 -1.14
N LEU A 3 -6.48 -32.41 -1.30
CA LEU A 3 -6.29 -31.00 -0.94
C LEU A 3 -6.14 -30.96 0.59
N THR A 4 -4.92 -31.22 1.04
CA THR A 4 -4.60 -31.30 2.44
C THR A 4 -4.44 -29.89 2.99
N GLU A 5 -5.29 -29.60 3.95
CA GLU A 5 -5.13 -28.65 5.02
C GLU A 5 -4.82 -27.22 4.57
N VAL A 6 -5.90 -26.47 4.34
CA VAL A 6 -5.88 -25.03 4.41
C VAL A 6 -5.28 -24.68 5.77
N PRO A 7 -4.14 -23.97 5.84
CA PRO A 7 -3.60 -23.55 7.12
C PRO A 7 -4.68 -22.73 7.83
N GLU A 8 -5.19 -23.22 8.95
CA GLU A 8 -6.00 -22.40 9.83
C GLU A 8 -5.17 -21.15 10.14
N VAL A 9 -5.64 -20.00 9.66
CA VAL A 9 -5.08 -18.74 10.12
C VAL A 9 -5.42 -18.69 11.60
N SER A 10 -4.45 -19.08 12.43
CA SER A 10 -4.50 -18.96 13.88
C SER A 10 -4.49 -17.47 14.25
N SER A 11 -5.53 -16.77 13.82
CA SER A 11 -5.75 -15.40 14.25
C SER A 11 -6.37 -15.47 15.65
N SER A 12 -5.78 -14.73 16.58
CA SER A 12 -6.32 -14.64 17.93
C SER A 12 -7.80 -14.22 17.87
N LYS A 13 -8.63 -14.73 18.78
CA LYS A 13 -10.06 -14.40 18.86
C LYS A 13 -10.34 -12.89 18.84
N SER A 14 -9.42 -12.08 19.38
CA SER A 14 -9.49 -10.62 19.35
C SER A 14 -9.37 -10.04 17.95
N LEU A 15 -8.58 -10.64 17.08
CA LEU A 15 -8.39 -10.18 15.70
C LEU A 15 -9.62 -10.51 14.84
N GLN A 16 -10.25 -11.66 15.07
CA GLN A 16 -11.48 -12.04 14.38
C GLN A 16 -12.64 -11.08 14.67
N GLN A 17 -12.71 -10.52 15.88
CA GLN A 17 -13.70 -9.49 16.22
C GLN A 17 -13.51 -8.18 15.44
N CYS A 18 -12.31 -7.93 14.94
CA CYS A 18 -12.00 -6.72 14.16
C CYS A 18 -12.26 -6.90 12.65
N TYR A 19 -12.51 -8.08 12.16
CA TYR A 19 -12.70 -8.36 10.73
C TYR A 19 -13.79 -7.52 10.02
N PRO A 20 -14.94 -7.23 10.65
CA PRO A 20 -15.95 -6.38 10.00
C PRO A 20 -15.56 -4.92 9.87
N TYR A 21 -14.57 -4.46 10.66
CA TYR A 21 -14.16 -3.05 10.61
C TYR A 21 -13.53 -2.67 9.28
N LEU A 22 -13.67 -1.40 8.93
CA LEU A 22 -13.18 -0.84 7.68
C LEU A 22 -13.75 -1.56 6.43
N ASN A 23 -15.02 -1.96 6.52
CA ASN A 23 -15.69 -2.66 5.42
C ASN A 23 -14.97 -3.97 5.01
N GLY A 24 -14.57 -4.75 6.01
CA GLY A 24 -13.89 -6.04 5.81
C GLY A 24 -12.40 -5.95 5.44
N ARG A 25 -11.83 -4.75 5.32
CA ARG A 25 -10.41 -4.59 4.96
C ARG A 25 -9.46 -5.21 5.98
N VAL A 26 -9.82 -5.16 7.27
CA VAL A 26 -9.01 -5.79 8.33
C VAL A 26 -8.83 -7.28 8.09
N PHE A 27 -9.88 -7.97 7.65
CA PHE A 27 -9.81 -9.38 7.26
C PHE A 27 -8.84 -9.60 6.09
N VAL A 28 -8.99 -8.79 5.03
CA VAL A 28 -8.14 -8.90 3.84
C VAL A 28 -6.68 -8.62 4.19
N TRP A 29 -6.39 -7.59 5.00
CA TRP A 29 -5.04 -7.25 5.44
C TRP A 29 -4.41 -8.35 6.29
N ALA A 30 -5.16 -8.92 7.23
CA ALA A 30 -4.68 -10.02 8.07
C ALA A 30 -4.28 -11.24 7.22
N ASN A 31 -5.11 -11.60 6.24
CA ASN A 31 -4.81 -12.69 5.32
C ASN A 31 -3.61 -12.37 4.41
N THR A 32 -3.52 -11.14 3.90
CA THR A 32 -2.37 -10.69 3.10
C THR A 32 -1.06 -10.77 3.89
N ILE A 33 -1.05 -10.27 5.13
CA ILE A 33 0.13 -10.32 6.01
C ILE A 33 0.52 -11.77 6.31
N SER A 34 -0.45 -12.64 6.51
CA SER A 34 -0.19 -14.07 6.72
C SER A 34 0.45 -14.72 5.50
N ALA A 35 -0.02 -14.42 4.30
CA ALA A 35 0.53 -14.92 3.05
C ALA A 35 1.95 -14.42 2.77
N LEU A 36 2.33 -13.23 3.25
CA LEU A 36 3.68 -12.69 3.10
C LEU A 36 4.76 -13.53 3.81
N ARG A 37 4.39 -14.36 4.79
CA ARG A 37 5.37 -15.20 5.51
C ARG A 37 6.08 -16.20 4.60
N ASP A 38 5.39 -16.68 3.58
CA ASP A 38 5.89 -17.74 2.71
C ASP A 38 6.80 -17.20 1.60
N CYS A 39 6.64 -15.91 1.23
CA CYS A 39 7.37 -15.32 0.12
C CYS A 39 7.75 -13.85 0.36
N TRP A 40 8.28 -13.53 1.53
CA TRP A 40 8.52 -12.17 1.99
C TRP A 40 9.62 -11.41 1.21
N ILE A 41 10.57 -12.11 0.57
CA ILE A 41 11.68 -11.49 -0.18
C ILE A 41 11.24 -11.09 -1.59
N LEU A 42 10.67 -12.03 -2.33
CA LEU A 42 10.38 -11.86 -3.76
C LEU A 42 8.90 -11.55 -4.05
N GLY A 43 8.01 -11.74 -3.05
CA GLY A 43 6.58 -11.68 -3.25
C GLY A 43 6.06 -12.87 -4.07
N HIS A 44 4.78 -12.85 -4.37
CA HIS A 44 4.09 -13.89 -5.11
C HIS A 44 3.92 -13.55 -6.60
N GLY A 45 4.28 -12.34 -7.00
CA GLY A 45 4.10 -11.83 -8.35
C GLY A 45 2.81 -11.01 -8.53
N PRO A 46 2.80 -10.12 -9.53
CA PRO A 46 1.66 -9.24 -9.79
C PRO A 46 0.38 -10.00 -10.11
N ALA A 47 -0.75 -9.51 -9.60
CA ALA A 47 -2.09 -10.04 -9.83
C ALA A 47 -2.30 -11.51 -9.38
N THR A 48 -1.45 -12.04 -8.54
CA THR A 48 -1.54 -13.42 -8.04
C THR A 48 -2.33 -13.53 -6.72
N THR A 49 -2.74 -12.42 -6.14
CA THR A 49 -3.46 -12.31 -4.86
C THR A 49 -4.60 -13.31 -4.73
N ILE A 50 -5.36 -13.51 -5.80
CA ILE A 50 -6.50 -14.42 -5.83
C ILE A 50 -6.14 -15.89 -5.54
N PHE A 51 -4.88 -16.27 -5.78
CA PHE A 51 -4.41 -17.64 -5.60
C PHE A 51 -3.82 -17.90 -4.20
N TYR A 52 -3.38 -16.87 -3.52
CA TYR A 52 -2.65 -16.97 -2.24
C TYR A 52 -3.43 -16.49 -1.04
N LEU A 53 -4.39 -15.58 -1.23
CA LEU A 53 -5.26 -15.20 -0.14
C LEU A 53 -6.22 -16.34 0.19
N ASN A 54 -6.41 -16.56 1.48
CA ASN A 54 -7.37 -17.55 1.95
C ASN A 54 -8.79 -17.09 1.63
N GLN A 55 -9.29 -17.53 0.49
CA GLN A 55 -10.64 -17.28 0.03
C GLN A 55 -11.61 -18.38 0.46
N TYR A 56 -11.13 -19.36 1.24
CA TYR A 56 -11.85 -20.54 1.61
C TYR A 56 -12.47 -20.47 3.00
N ASP A 57 -12.21 -19.42 3.76
CA ASP A 57 -12.93 -19.15 5.01
C ASP A 57 -14.33 -18.60 4.68
N LEU A 58 -15.15 -19.49 4.11
CA LEU A 58 -16.51 -19.16 3.68
C LEU A 58 -17.40 -18.62 4.82
N PRO A 59 -17.33 -19.16 6.06
CA PRO A 59 -18.07 -18.59 7.17
C PRO A 59 -17.68 -17.15 7.49
N ALA A 60 -16.38 -16.82 7.49
CA ALA A 60 -15.92 -15.47 7.74
C ALA A 60 -16.32 -14.51 6.61
N LEU A 61 -16.21 -14.95 5.35
CA LEU A 61 -16.65 -14.16 4.20
C LEU A 61 -18.14 -13.83 4.25
N LEU A 62 -18.98 -14.82 4.54
CA LEU A 62 -20.42 -14.61 4.69
C LEU A 62 -20.77 -13.66 5.85
N ASN A 63 -20.08 -13.80 6.98
CA ASN A 63 -20.31 -12.93 8.13
C ASN A 63 -19.88 -11.48 7.89
N ILE A 64 -18.83 -11.26 7.08
CA ILE A 64 -18.28 -9.94 6.83
C ILE A 64 -18.96 -9.27 5.65
N PHE A 65 -19.14 -9.98 4.54
CA PHE A 65 -19.63 -9.41 3.28
C PHE A 65 -21.06 -9.76 2.94
N GLY A 66 -21.68 -10.70 3.67
CA GLY A 66 -23.04 -11.20 3.40
C GLY A 66 -23.18 -12.01 2.10
N VAL A 67 -22.10 -12.15 1.34
CA VAL A 67 -22.04 -12.89 0.07
C VAL A 67 -20.68 -13.57 -0.07
N TYR A 68 -20.62 -14.59 -0.94
CA TYR A 68 -19.34 -15.18 -1.35
C TYR A 68 -18.62 -14.20 -2.28
N ALA A 69 -17.72 -13.40 -1.75
CA ALA A 69 -16.92 -12.47 -2.52
C ALA A 69 -15.50 -12.98 -2.65
N LEU A 70 -14.97 -12.98 -3.89
CA LEU A 70 -13.57 -13.20 -4.16
C LEU A 70 -12.88 -11.84 -4.19
N TYR A 71 -11.89 -11.64 -3.34
CA TYR A 71 -11.07 -10.44 -3.41
C TYR A 71 -9.73 -10.75 -4.07
N ASN A 72 -9.36 -9.89 -4.99
CA ASN A 72 -8.16 -10.03 -5.81
C ASN A 72 -7.08 -9.01 -5.46
N LYS A 73 -7.35 -8.13 -4.49
CA LYS A 73 -6.45 -7.06 -4.07
C LYS A 73 -6.60 -6.78 -2.58
N PRO A 74 -5.53 -6.36 -1.89
CA PRO A 74 -5.56 -6.08 -0.46
C PRO A 74 -6.22 -4.74 -0.10
N HIS A 75 -6.61 -3.90 -1.07
CA HIS A 75 -7.10 -2.54 -0.86
C HIS A 75 -6.17 -1.71 0.05
N ASN A 76 -4.88 -1.91 -0.14
CA ASN A 76 -3.78 -1.18 0.46
C ASN A 76 -2.58 -1.33 -0.47
N TRP A 77 -2.14 -0.22 -1.07
CA TRP A 77 -1.07 -0.26 -2.06
C TRP A 77 0.26 -0.78 -1.49
N TYR A 78 0.58 -0.43 -0.25
CA TYR A 78 1.83 -0.90 0.38
C TYR A 78 1.83 -2.41 0.57
N LEU A 79 0.72 -2.97 1.04
CA LEU A 79 0.56 -4.43 1.15
C LEU A 79 0.53 -5.09 -0.23
N GLN A 80 -0.07 -4.45 -1.23
CA GLN A 80 -0.05 -4.94 -2.60
C GLN A 80 1.38 -5.03 -3.13
N VAL A 81 2.19 -3.97 -2.97
CA VAL A 81 3.61 -4.00 -3.37
C VAL A 81 4.38 -5.10 -2.63
N ALA A 82 4.18 -5.22 -1.32
CA ALA A 82 4.83 -6.26 -0.54
C ALA A 82 4.46 -7.66 -1.04
N GLN A 83 3.19 -7.87 -1.38
CA GLN A 83 2.71 -9.15 -1.89
C GLN A 83 3.20 -9.46 -3.31
N ASP A 84 3.21 -8.44 -4.18
CA ASP A 84 3.57 -8.60 -5.58
C ASP A 84 5.10 -8.77 -5.76
N THR A 85 5.90 -8.02 -5.01
CA THR A 85 7.35 -7.87 -5.23
C THR A 85 8.22 -8.05 -3.98
N GLY A 86 7.60 -8.36 -2.85
CA GLY A 86 8.28 -8.60 -1.58
C GLY A 86 8.37 -7.38 -0.66
N ILE A 87 8.61 -7.65 0.61
CA ILE A 87 8.78 -6.64 1.66
C ILE A 87 9.96 -5.68 1.37
N PRO A 88 11.12 -6.13 0.84
CA PRO A 88 12.20 -5.22 0.49
C PRO A 88 11.80 -4.13 -0.48
N SER A 89 10.99 -4.45 -1.50
CA SER A 89 10.49 -3.47 -2.48
C SER A 89 9.56 -2.46 -1.85
N MET A 90 8.68 -2.90 -0.97
CA MET A 90 7.80 -2.01 -0.18
C MET A 90 8.63 -1.03 0.67
N LEU A 91 9.66 -1.53 1.37
CA LEU A 91 10.54 -0.71 2.19
C LEU A 91 11.32 0.31 1.37
N LEU A 92 11.76 -0.05 0.16
CA LEU A 92 12.42 0.89 -0.77
C LEU A 92 11.47 2.01 -1.18
N ILE A 93 10.24 1.71 -1.54
CA ILE A 93 9.22 2.73 -1.88
C ILE A 93 8.95 3.64 -0.69
N LEU A 94 8.77 3.08 0.50
CA LEU A 94 8.60 3.87 1.72
C LEU A 94 9.81 4.75 2.00
N GLY A 95 11.03 4.24 1.79
CA GLY A 95 12.27 4.99 1.91
C GLY A 95 12.33 6.18 0.95
N VAL A 96 11.96 5.97 -0.32
CA VAL A 96 11.86 7.05 -1.33
C VAL A 96 10.86 8.11 -0.89
N LEU A 97 9.68 7.72 -0.41
CA LEU A 97 8.66 8.65 0.08
C LEU A 97 9.16 9.44 1.29
N VAL A 98 9.78 8.78 2.27
CA VAL A 98 10.34 9.45 3.45
C VAL A 98 11.40 10.46 3.05
N LEU A 99 12.34 10.09 2.18
CA LEU A 99 13.38 11.02 1.67
C LEU A 99 12.75 12.20 0.94
N PHE A 100 11.74 11.95 0.10
CA PHE A 100 11.00 13.00 -0.60
C PHE A 100 10.39 14.00 0.37
N PHE A 101 9.69 13.52 1.40
CA PHE A 101 9.07 14.40 2.40
C PHE A 101 10.10 15.13 3.25
N VAL A 102 11.17 14.47 3.68
CA VAL A 102 12.24 15.11 4.45
C VAL A 102 12.89 16.23 3.66
N CYS A 103 13.23 15.99 2.39
CA CYS A 103 13.79 17.01 1.51
C CYS A 103 12.80 18.14 1.24
N GLY A 104 11.53 17.79 0.99
CA GLY A 104 10.46 18.74 0.72
C GLY A 104 10.18 19.67 1.90
N PHE A 105 10.00 19.11 3.08
CA PHE A 105 9.76 19.91 4.29
C PHE A 105 10.95 20.83 4.60
N ARG A 106 12.18 20.31 4.52
CA ARG A 106 13.37 21.14 4.74
C ARG A 106 13.45 22.36 3.81
N LYS A 107 13.04 22.22 2.54
CA LYS A 107 13.01 23.33 1.58
C LYS A 107 11.81 24.26 1.77
N CYS A 108 10.63 23.73 2.07
CA CYS A 108 9.44 24.56 2.30
C CYS A 108 9.58 25.48 3.52
N PHE A 109 10.38 25.10 4.53
CA PHE A 109 10.63 25.96 5.69
C PHE A 109 11.78 26.95 5.53
N ARG A 110 12.53 26.92 4.41
CA ARG A 110 13.51 27.95 4.08
C ARG A 110 12.77 29.12 3.42
N LYS A 111 12.64 30.25 4.15
CA LYS A 111 11.97 31.46 3.69
C LYS A 111 12.64 32.04 2.43
N GLN A 112 11.80 32.55 1.51
CA GLN A 112 12.10 33.39 0.32
C GLN A 112 12.53 32.66 -0.96
N GLU A 113 11.64 31.83 -1.51
CA GLU A 113 11.82 31.44 -2.90
C GLU A 113 10.51 31.62 -3.69
N LYS A 114 10.61 32.13 -4.93
CA LYS A 114 9.48 32.32 -5.86
C LYS A 114 8.59 31.10 -6.09
N TRP A 115 9.07 29.90 -5.74
CA TRP A 115 8.44 28.62 -6.02
C TRP A 115 7.89 27.91 -4.77
N GLU A 116 7.79 28.60 -3.64
CA GLU A 116 7.30 27.97 -2.38
C GLU A 116 5.91 27.35 -2.52
N ALA A 117 4.96 28.10 -3.09
CA ALA A 117 3.59 27.62 -3.27
C ALA A 117 3.51 26.40 -4.21
N PHE A 118 4.31 26.37 -5.27
CA PHE A 118 4.37 25.26 -6.20
C PHE A 118 4.97 24.00 -5.55
N ARG A 119 6.06 24.15 -4.79
CA ARG A 119 6.69 23.06 -4.03
C ARG A 119 5.74 22.52 -2.97
N ALA A 120 5.06 23.40 -2.24
CA ALA A 120 4.06 23.00 -1.26
C ALA A 120 2.91 22.21 -1.92
N GLY A 121 2.44 22.67 -3.08
CA GLY A 121 1.41 21.98 -3.87
C GLY A 121 1.85 20.57 -4.29
N LEU A 122 3.08 20.40 -4.79
CA LEU A 122 3.65 19.10 -5.15
C LEU A 122 3.75 18.18 -3.91
N LEU A 123 4.24 18.71 -2.80
CA LEU A 123 4.40 17.98 -1.56
C LEU A 123 3.06 17.48 -1.02
N LEU A 124 2.05 18.36 -1.00
CA LEU A 124 0.68 18.02 -0.58
C LEU A 124 0.03 17.00 -1.52
N SER A 125 0.24 17.12 -2.83
CA SER A 125 -0.31 16.18 -3.81
C SER A 125 0.25 14.77 -3.61
N VAL A 126 1.57 14.64 -3.43
CA VAL A 126 2.21 13.35 -3.15
C VAL A 126 1.79 12.81 -1.78
N LEU A 127 1.67 13.67 -0.77
CA LEU A 127 1.20 13.29 0.56
C LEU A 127 -0.23 12.76 0.52
N SER A 128 -1.12 13.44 -0.18
CA SER A 128 -2.52 13.02 -0.33
C SER A 128 -2.61 11.64 -0.97
N TYR A 129 -1.83 11.40 -2.02
CA TYR A 129 -1.77 10.08 -2.64
C TYR A 129 -1.21 9.02 -1.67
N ALA A 130 -0.12 9.32 -0.99
CA ALA A 130 0.50 8.40 -0.03
C ALA A 130 -0.46 8.01 1.10
N LEU A 131 -1.25 8.96 1.62
CA LEU A 131 -2.27 8.70 2.62
C LEU A 131 -3.42 7.86 2.06
N MET A 132 -3.91 8.21 0.86
CA MET A 132 -4.99 7.47 0.21
C MET A 132 -4.57 6.02 -0.12
N ALA A 133 -3.30 5.79 -0.39
CA ALA A 133 -2.73 4.48 -0.71
C ALA A 133 -2.83 3.45 0.45
N PHE A 134 -3.04 3.88 1.68
CA PHE A 134 -3.34 2.98 2.80
C PHE A 134 -4.70 2.30 2.67
N PHE A 135 -5.64 2.93 1.97
CA PHE A 135 -7.02 2.46 1.86
C PHE A 135 -7.40 2.06 0.44
N ASN A 136 -6.50 2.23 -0.51
CA ASN A 136 -6.77 1.93 -1.91
C ASN A 136 -5.59 1.22 -2.57
N ASP A 137 -5.92 0.48 -3.63
CA ASP A 137 -4.94 -0.15 -4.50
C ASP A 137 -4.34 0.89 -5.46
N SER A 138 -3.16 0.59 -6.00
CA SER A 138 -2.62 1.35 -7.12
C SER A 138 -3.45 1.05 -8.37
N LEU A 139 -4.08 2.08 -8.90
CA LEU A 139 -4.87 2.00 -10.13
C LEU A 139 -4.09 2.61 -11.30
N ILE A 140 -4.25 2.02 -12.47
CA ILE A 140 -3.58 2.44 -13.70
C ILE A 140 -3.84 3.91 -14.06
N TYR A 141 -4.94 4.48 -13.61
CA TYR A 141 -5.32 5.88 -13.88
C TYR A 141 -4.54 6.87 -13.01
N HIS A 142 -4.22 6.51 -11.76
CA HIS A 142 -3.62 7.42 -10.78
C HIS A 142 -2.11 7.21 -10.64
N ALA A 143 -1.62 5.99 -10.83
CA ALA A 143 -0.22 5.67 -10.66
C ALA A 143 0.72 6.51 -11.56
N PRO A 144 0.46 6.71 -12.87
CA PRO A 144 1.32 7.53 -13.69
C PRO A 144 1.42 8.97 -13.20
N MET A 145 0.28 9.56 -12.79
CA MET A 145 0.25 10.93 -12.27
C MET A 145 1.05 11.05 -10.97
N PHE A 146 0.93 10.08 -10.06
CA PHE A 146 1.70 10.05 -8.83
C PHE A 146 3.21 10.02 -9.11
N TRP A 147 3.68 9.13 -9.98
CA TRP A 147 5.10 9.04 -10.31
C TRP A 147 5.63 10.29 -11.02
N PHE A 148 4.80 10.90 -11.87
CA PHE A 148 5.13 12.15 -12.53
C PHE A 148 5.28 13.30 -11.52
N LEU A 149 4.32 13.47 -10.61
CA LEU A 149 4.38 14.51 -9.57
C LEU A 149 5.55 14.27 -8.60
N LEU A 150 5.82 13.01 -8.24
CA LEU A 150 6.97 12.66 -7.43
C LEU A 150 8.28 13.03 -8.12
N GLY A 151 8.42 12.75 -9.42
CA GLY A 151 9.61 13.06 -10.20
C GLY A 151 9.86 14.56 -10.35
N ILE A 152 8.83 15.34 -10.69
CA ILE A 152 8.94 16.81 -10.74
C ILE A 152 9.26 17.37 -9.35
N GLY A 153 8.54 16.90 -8.34
CA GLY A 153 8.77 17.30 -6.96
C GLY A 153 10.18 17.01 -6.50
N TRP A 154 10.70 15.83 -6.82
CA TRP A 154 12.08 15.45 -6.49
C TRP A 154 13.09 16.42 -7.06
N ARG A 155 12.96 16.75 -8.35
CA ARG A 155 13.84 17.75 -9.00
C ARG A 155 13.76 19.11 -8.31
N GLN A 156 12.55 19.59 -8.01
CA GLN A 156 12.35 20.90 -7.36
C GLN A 156 12.89 20.94 -5.93
N MET A 157 12.99 19.78 -5.28
CA MET A 157 13.47 19.70 -3.90
C MET A 157 14.96 19.39 -3.78
N THR A 158 15.58 18.81 -4.80
CA THR A 158 17.00 18.44 -4.79
C THR A 158 17.88 19.45 -5.52
N VAL A 159 17.43 19.96 -6.66
CA VAL A 159 18.20 20.95 -7.42
C VAL A 159 18.08 22.31 -6.73
N GLY A 160 19.22 22.86 -6.28
CA GLY A 160 19.29 24.25 -5.84
C GLY A 160 18.91 25.15 -7.00
N THR A 161 18.14 26.18 -6.76
CA THR A 161 18.03 27.30 -7.69
C THR A 161 19.38 28.00 -7.69
N GLU A 162 20.24 27.58 -8.62
CA GLU A 162 21.35 28.45 -9.04
C GLU A 162 20.74 29.57 -9.90
N GLU A 163 20.34 30.65 -9.26
CA GLU A 163 20.18 32.01 -9.83
C GLU A 163 20.24 33.03 -8.70
#